data_a67da4a3ddc636c3be2eb71e7ebe51f5
#
_entry.id   a67da4a3ddc636c3be2eb71e7ebe51f5
#
_cell.length_a   1.000
_cell.length_b   1.000
_cell.length_c   1.000
_cell.angle_alpha   90.00
_cell.angle_beta   90.00
_cell.angle_gamma   90.00
#
_symmetry.space_group_name_H-M   'P 1'
#
loop_
_entity.id
_entity.type
_entity.pdbx_description
1 polymer ?
#
loop_
_entity_poly.entity_id
_entity_poly.type
_entity_poly.pdbx_seq_one_letter_code
_entity_poly.pdbx_strand_id
1 'polypeptide(L)'
;MDALQLLIFDMAGTTVRDAHEVEACFAQAAAATGLRATAERILAVQGQAKRAVFEQLWREQLGDAAPLAELMAHVDRSYQVFREVLEAHYRTQPVLPTEGCLELFTYLKNHGIRIALTTGFYREVTDIILHRLGWDVHLDAQHRGNRHAVIDLSISSDEVAEGRPAPLMIQQAMQVFGITDPRQVWNVGDTPSDLESGRRAGCARSLGLTNGTHTREQLAPYPNDGLLGSLAELQLLLHQDELAVARTL
;
A
#
# COMPACT_ATOMS: atom_id res chain seq x y z
N MET A 1 23.26 -9.91 11.18
CA MET A 1 22.03 -9.13 10.86
C MET A 1 20.93 -9.68 11.76
N ASP A 2 20.14 -8.81 12.37
CA ASP A 2 18.98 -9.28 13.12
C ASP A 2 18.00 -9.96 12.16
N ALA A 3 17.39 -11.06 12.59
CA ALA A 3 16.50 -11.83 11.73
C ALA A 3 15.28 -10.99 11.32
N LEU A 4 14.87 -11.06 10.07
CA LEU A 4 13.64 -10.45 9.56
C LEU A 4 12.42 -10.98 10.34
N GLN A 5 11.60 -10.08 10.89
CA GLN A 5 10.43 -10.45 11.69
C GLN A 5 9.11 -10.03 11.03
N LEU A 6 9.13 -8.99 10.20
CA LEU A 6 7.94 -8.41 9.61
C LEU A 6 8.18 -8.00 8.17
N LEU A 7 7.31 -8.47 7.27
CA LEU A 7 7.18 -7.96 5.93
C LEU A 7 5.89 -7.13 5.83
N ILE A 8 6.03 -5.89 5.38
CA ILE A 8 4.93 -4.97 5.14
C ILE A 8 4.73 -4.84 3.64
N PHE A 9 3.51 -5.02 3.20
CA PHE A 9 3.14 -4.93 1.80
C PHE A 9 2.10 -3.84 1.56
N ASP A 10 2.20 -3.16 0.44
CA ASP A 10 1.06 -2.45 -0.14
C ASP A 10 0.01 -3.44 -0.66
N MET A 11 -1.19 -2.93 -0.96
CA MET A 11 -2.28 -3.74 -1.48
C MET A 11 -2.38 -3.63 -3.01
N ALA A 12 -2.95 -2.57 -3.56
CA ALA A 12 -3.27 -2.44 -4.96
C ALA A 12 -2.00 -2.29 -5.83
N GLY A 13 -1.78 -3.21 -6.75
CA GLY A 13 -0.54 -3.28 -7.56
C GLY A 13 0.58 -4.10 -6.91
N THR A 14 0.46 -4.44 -5.63
CA THR A 14 1.45 -5.23 -4.90
C THR A 14 0.92 -6.61 -4.51
N THR A 15 -0.02 -6.70 -3.60
CA THR A 15 -0.63 -7.98 -3.16
C THR A 15 -1.99 -8.23 -3.78
N VAL A 16 -2.67 -7.17 -4.19
CA VAL A 16 -3.95 -7.18 -4.90
C VAL A 16 -3.70 -6.71 -6.32
N ARG A 17 -4.14 -7.50 -7.30
CA ARG A 17 -3.98 -7.16 -8.71
C ARG A 17 -4.69 -5.84 -9.02
N ASP A 18 -3.96 -4.93 -9.66
CA ASP A 18 -4.47 -3.65 -10.18
C ASP A 18 -3.93 -3.45 -11.61
N ALA A 19 -4.81 -3.42 -12.58
CA ALA A 19 -4.48 -3.10 -13.96
C ALA A 19 -4.92 -1.66 -14.28
N HIS A 20 -4.55 -0.69 -13.43
CA HIS A 20 -4.91 0.73 -13.46
C HIS A 20 -6.39 1.02 -13.12
N GLU A 21 -7.08 0.09 -12.44
CA GLU A 21 -8.48 0.29 -12.03
C GLU A 21 -8.63 1.43 -11.02
N VAL A 22 -7.71 1.54 -10.07
CA VAL A 22 -7.71 2.62 -9.07
C VAL A 22 -7.48 3.97 -9.74
N GLU A 23 -6.57 4.04 -10.72
CA GLU A 23 -6.33 5.24 -11.52
C GLU A 23 -7.57 5.63 -12.32
N ALA A 24 -8.23 4.67 -12.96
CA ALA A 24 -9.46 4.91 -13.73
C ALA A 24 -10.61 5.41 -12.83
N CYS A 25 -10.80 4.82 -11.64
CA CYS A 25 -11.79 5.29 -10.66
C CYS A 25 -11.51 6.72 -10.20
N PHE A 26 -10.24 7.05 -9.97
CA PHE A 26 -9.83 8.40 -9.60
C PHE A 26 -10.09 9.41 -10.73
N ALA A 27 -9.71 9.08 -11.95
CA ALA A 27 -9.94 9.91 -13.13
C ALA A 27 -11.44 10.16 -13.38
N GLN A 28 -12.27 9.13 -13.20
CA GLN A 28 -13.72 9.24 -13.28
C GLN A 28 -14.29 10.23 -12.25
N ALA A 29 -13.87 10.12 -10.99
CA ALA A 29 -14.31 11.00 -9.92
C ALA A 29 -13.84 12.44 -10.14
N ALA A 30 -12.59 12.64 -10.56
CA ALA A 30 -12.05 13.94 -10.92
C ALA A 30 -12.88 14.60 -12.02
N ALA A 31 -13.12 13.90 -13.13
CA ALA A 31 -13.92 14.41 -14.24
C ALA A 31 -15.35 14.75 -13.83
N ALA A 32 -16.01 13.89 -13.03
CA ALA A 32 -17.38 14.09 -12.57
C ALA A 32 -17.54 15.33 -11.65
N THR A 33 -16.47 15.78 -11.03
CA THR A 33 -16.47 16.91 -10.10
C THR A 33 -15.78 18.17 -10.65
N GLY A 34 -15.26 18.10 -11.89
CA GLY A 34 -14.61 19.24 -12.55
C GLY A 34 -13.15 19.46 -12.15
N LEU A 35 -12.54 18.48 -11.45
CA LEU A 35 -11.10 18.49 -11.19
C LEU A 35 -10.34 18.10 -12.47
N ARG A 36 -9.41 18.95 -12.88
CA ARG A 36 -8.51 18.69 -14.02
C ARG A 36 -7.22 18.07 -13.53
N ALA A 37 -7.03 16.80 -13.80
CA ALA A 37 -5.79 16.09 -13.49
C ALA A 37 -5.39 15.23 -14.70
N THR A 38 -4.12 15.36 -15.13
CA THR A 38 -3.58 14.51 -16.20
C THR A 38 -3.29 13.09 -15.67
N ALA A 39 -3.22 12.11 -16.55
CA ALA A 39 -2.88 10.74 -16.18
C ALA A 39 -1.53 10.67 -15.44
N GLU A 40 -0.52 11.42 -15.92
CA GLU A 40 0.79 11.49 -15.27
C GLU A 40 0.70 12.06 -13.85
N ARG A 41 -0.20 13.07 -13.65
CA ARG A 41 -0.38 13.65 -12.31
C ARG A 41 -1.10 12.71 -11.37
N ILE A 42 -2.09 11.97 -11.86
CA ILE A 42 -2.79 10.93 -11.08
C ILE A 42 -1.83 9.81 -10.73
N LEU A 43 -1.01 9.35 -11.66
CA LEU A 43 0.00 8.32 -11.43
C LEU A 43 1.03 8.76 -10.37
N ALA A 44 1.52 10.00 -10.44
CA ALA A 44 2.51 10.55 -9.51
C ALA A 44 2.05 10.59 -8.04
N VAL A 45 0.75 10.53 -7.77
CA VAL A 45 0.16 10.56 -6.42
C VAL A 45 -0.43 9.21 -6.00
N GLN A 46 -0.20 8.15 -6.77
CA GLN A 46 -0.61 6.80 -6.38
C GLN A 46 0.06 6.36 -5.06
N GLY A 47 -0.57 5.45 -4.34
CA GLY A 47 -0.09 4.99 -3.03
C GLY A 47 -0.37 5.95 -1.86
N GLN A 48 -0.70 7.23 -2.11
CA GLN A 48 -1.03 8.21 -1.07
C GLN A 48 -2.50 8.12 -0.62
N ALA A 49 -2.80 8.69 0.57
CA ALA A 49 -4.16 8.82 1.08
C ALA A 49 -5.03 9.68 0.15
N LYS A 50 -6.11 9.11 -0.38
CA LYS A 50 -6.85 9.71 -1.52
C LYS A 50 -7.47 11.06 -1.20
N ARG A 51 -7.96 11.29 0.04
CA ARG A 51 -8.51 12.58 0.43
C ARG A 51 -7.45 13.69 0.38
N ALA A 52 -6.24 13.40 0.85
CA ALA A 52 -5.11 14.34 0.78
C ALA A 52 -4.69 14.61 -0.68
N VAL A 53 -4.76 13.60 -1.54
CA VAL A 53 -4.52 13.78 -2.98
C VAL A 53 -5.55 14.73 -3.60
N PHE A 54 -6.85 14.58 -3.31
CA PHE A 54 -7.87 15.53 -3.80
C PHE A 54 -7.62 16.94 -3.27
N GLU A 55 -7.24 17.10 -2.01
CA GLU A 55 -6.90 18.41 -1.45
C GLU A 55 -5.74 19.06 -2.19
N GLN A 56 -4.67 18.30 -2.43
CA GLN A 56 -3.51 18.79 -3.16
C GLN A 56 -3.89 19.24 -4.59
N LEU A 57 -4.60 18.39 -5.33
CA LEU A 57 -4.95 18.68 -6.73
C LEU A 57 -5.96 19.84 -6.87
N TRP A 58 -6.91 19.94 -5.95
CA TRP A 58 -7.83 21.08 -5.92
C TRP A 58 -7.11 22.38 -5.53
N ARG A 59 -6.16 22.34 -4.61
CA ARG A 59 -5.32 23.49 -4.26
C ARG A 59 -4.48 23.93 -5.47
N GLU A 60 -3.90 22.99 -6.20
CA GLU A 60 -3.18 23.28 -7.45
C GLU A 60 -4.09 23.94 -8.50
N GLN A 61 -5.35 23.51 -8.62
CA GLN A 61 -6.31 24.03 -9.60
C GLN A 61 -6.90 25.40 -9.23
N LEU A 62 -7.24 25.61 -7.94
CA LEU A 62 -7.89 26.83 -7.47
C LEU A 62 -6.87 27.92 -7.11
N GLY A 63 -5.63 27.54 -6.81
CA GLY A 63 -4.57 28.44 -6.33
C GLY A 63 -4.63 28.68 -4.82
N ASP A 64 -3.52 29.20 -4.27
CA ASP A 64 -3.33 29.40 -2.83
C ASP A 64 -4.27 30.43 -2.20
N ALA A 65 -4.84 31.34 -3.03
CA ALA A 65 -5.75 32.38 -2.57
C ALA A 65 -7.22 31.90 -2.42
N ALA A 66 -7.53 30.66 -2.81
CA ALA A 66 -8.88 30.13 -2.70
C ALA A 66 -9.33 30.04 -1.23
N PRO A 67 -10.59 30.43 -0.89
CA PRO A 67 -11.11 30.27 0.45
C PRO A 67 -11.07 28.81 0.90
N LEU A 68 -10.62 28.55 2.13
CA LEU A 68 -10.52 27.19 2.67
C LEU A 68 -11.86 26.44 2.60
N ALA A 69 -12.97 27.11 2.88
CA ALA A 69 -14.30 26.51 2.82
C ALA A 69 -14.66 26.02 1.40
N GLU A 70 -14.31 26.79 0.36
CA GLU A 70 -14.51 26.42 -1.03
C GLU A 70 -13.64 25.22 -1.42
N LEU A 71 -12.34 25.28 -1.08
CA LEU A 71 -11.42 24.17 -1.30
C LEU A 71 -11.95 22.88 -0.65
N MET A 72 -12.34 22.93 0.63
CA MET A 72 -12.83 21.74 1.35
C MET A 72 -14.14 21.20 0.75
N ALA A 73 -15.04 22.07 0.29
CA ALA A 73 -16.28 21.63 -0.37
C ALA A 73 -15.97 20.84 -1.69
N HIS A 74 -15.01 21.30 -2.47
CA HIS A 74 -14.55 20.57 -3.66
C HIS A 74 -13.89 19.24 -3.31
N VAL A 75 -13.03 19.23 -2.31
CA VAL A 75 -12.33 18.03 -1.82
C VAL A 75 -13.35 16.98 -1.35
N ASP A 76 -14.26 17.36 -0.48
CA ASP A 76 -15.25 16.44 0.11
C ASP A 76 -16.16 15.85 -0.97
N ARG A 77 -16.60 16.67 -1.93
CA ARG A 77 -17.40 16.21 -3.05
C ARG A 77 -16.65 15.21 -3.93
N SER A 78 -15.40 15.52 -4.30
CA SER A 78 -14.59 14.65 -5.16
C SER A 78 -14.26 13.35 -4.45
N TYR A 79 -13.92 13.41 -3.18
CA TYR A 79 -13.62 12.25 -2.37
C TYR A 79 -14.86 11.35 -2.19
N GLN A 80 -16.04 11.94 -1.98
CA GLN A 80 -17.29 11.17 -1.91
C GLN A 80 -17.58 10.44 -3.22
N VAL A 81 -17.50 11.12 -4.37
CA VAL A 81 -17.70 10.48 -5.68
C VAL A 81 -16.67 9.39 -5.93
N PHE A 82 -15.41 9.62 -5.55
CA PHE A 82 -14.37 8.61 -5.65
C PHE A 82 -14.69 7.37 -4.82
N ARG A 83 -15.14 7.55 -3.57
CA ARG A 83 -15.55 6.43 -2.73
C ARG A 83 -16.66 5.61 -3.38
N GLU A 84 -17.71 6.27 -3.87
CA GLU A 84 -18.83 5.60 -4.53
C GLU A 84 -18.38 4.78 -5.75
N VAL A 85 -17.53 5.36 -6.61
CA VAL A 85 -16.98 4.70 -7.80
C VAL A 85 -16.09 3.52 -7.41
N LEU A 86 -15.15 3.71 -6.48
CA LEU A 86 -14.18 2.70 -6.07
C LEU A 86 -14.86 1.52 -5.37
N GLU A 87 -15.78 1.80 -4.44
CA GLU A 87 -16.52 0.75 -3.74
C GLU A 87 -17.42 -0.05 -4.69
N ALA A 88 -18.11 0.63 -5.63
CA ALA A 88 -18.89 -0.04 -6.65
C ALA A 88 -18.00 -0.96 -7.51
N HIS A 89 -16.81 -0.49 -7.89
CA HIS A 89 -15.84 -1.30 -8.62
C HIS A 89 -15.47 -2.56 -7.84
N TYR A 90 -14.96 -2.45 -6.61
CA TYR A 90 -14.52 -3.61 -5.83
C TYR A 90 -15.66 -4.53 -5.37
N ARG A 91 -16.91 -4.04 -5.30
CA ARG A 91 -18.08 -4.89 -5.05
C ARG A 91 -18.51 -5.71 -6.27
N THR A 92 -18.31 -5.20 -7.48
CA THR A 92 -18.86 -5.79 -8.70
C THR A 92 -17.83 -6.47 -9.59
N GLN A 93 -16.60 -5.97 -9.63
CA GLN A 93 -15.53 -6.54 -10.46
C GLN A 93 -14.77 -7.65 -9.74
N PRO A 94 -14.09 -8.56 -10.46
CA PRO A 94 -13.22 -9.56 -9.85
C PRO A 94 -12.11 -8.91 -9.03
N VAL A 95 -11.89 -9.40 -7.81
CA VAL A 95 -10.75 -9.03 -6.96
C VAL A 95 -9.87 -10.25 -6.81
N LEU A 96 -8.64 -10.15 -7.25
CA LEU A 96 -7.70 -11.26 -7.31
C LEU A 96 -6.38 -10.91 -6.62
N PRO A 97 -5.72 -11.86 -5.96
CA PRO A 97 -4.36 -11.66 -5.50
C PRO A 97 -3.41 -11.52 -6.69
N THR A 98 -2.31 -10.79 -6.50
CA THR A 98 -1.19 -10.79 -7.45
C THR A 98 -0.57 -12.19 -7.53
N GLU A 99 -0.06 -12.54 -8.69
CA GLU A 99 0.58 -13.84 -8.93
C GLU A 99 1.74 -14.07 -7.94
N GLY A 100 1.79 -15.26 -7.35
CA GLY A 100 2.79 -15.65 -6.34
C GLY A 100 2.53 -15.12 -4.93
N CYS A 101 1.46 -14.32 -4.72
CA CYS A 101 1.17 -13.70 -3.42
C CYS A 101 0.89 -14.73 -2.32
N LEU A 102 0.00 -15.68 -2.56
CA LEU A 102 -0.38 -16.67 -1.56
C LEU A 102 0.74 -17.68 -1.26
N GLU A 103 1.53 -18.01 -2.26
CA GLU A 103 2.73 -18.84 -2.12
C GLU A 103 3.77 -18.15 -1.23
N LEU A 104 4.02 -16.87 -1.49
CA LEU A 104 4.90 -16.05 -0.66
C LEU A 104 4.38 -15.92 0.78
N PHE A 105 3.08 -15.66 0.97
CA PHE A 105 2.49 -15.58 2.31
C PHE A 105 2.62 -16.89 3.08
N THR A 106 2.41 -18.01 2.40
CA THR A 106 2.62 -19.34 2.98
C THR A 106 4.09 -19.55 3.38
N TYR A 107 5.02 -19.14 2.52
CA TYR A 107 6.44 -19.18 2.82
C TYR A 107 6.79 -18.36 4.07
N LEU A 108 6.36 -17.10 4.13
CA LEU A 108 6.63 -16.20 5.26
C LEU A 108 6.11 -16.77 6.57
N LYS A 109 4.88 -17.28 6.59
CA LYS A 109 4.28 -17.90 7.78
C LYS A 109 5.06 -19.13 8.26
N ASN A 110 5.50 -19.97 7.33
CA ASN A 110 6.31 -21.16 7.67
C ASN A 110 7.67 -20.79 8.26
N HIS A 111 8.17 -19.57 7.98
CA HIS A 111 9.43 -19.05 8.55
C HIS A 111 9.22 -18.12 9.75
N GLY A 112 7.98 -18.00 10.24
CA GLY A 112 7.65 -17.17 11.40
C GLY A 112 7.72 -15.67 11.15
N ILE A 113 7.75 -15.24 9.89
CA ILE A 113 7.75 -13.83 9.48
C ILE A 113 6.32 -13.32 9.43
N ARG A 114 6.04 -12.21 10.13
CA ARG A 114 4.73 -11.57 10.15
C ARG A 114 4.43 -10.87 8.84
N ILE A 115 3.14 -10.83 8.47
CA ILE A 115 2.64 -10.21 7.25
C ILE A 115 1.69 -9.08 7.64
N ALA A 116 2.05 -7.84 7.32
CA ALA A 116 1.15 -6.70 7.46
C ALA A 116 0.83 -6.08 6.10
N LEU A 117 -0.43 -5.75 5.87
CA LEU A 117 -0.85 -4.94 4.74
C LEU A 117 -1.01 -3.49 5.18
N THR A 118 -0.48 -2.57 4.39
CA THR A 118 -0.75 -1.13 4.52
C THR A 118 -1.28 -0.62 3.18
N THR A 119 -2.13 0.41 3.20
CA THR A 119 -2.72 0.91 1.96
C THR A 119 -3.05 2.40 2.02
N GLY A 120 -2.99 3.07 0.88
CA GLY A 120 -3.53 4.42 0.70
C GLY A 120 -5.06 4.48 0.67
N PHE A 121 -5.73 3.34 0.72
CA PHE A 121 -7.18 3.26 0.83
C PHE A 121 -7.67 3.56 2.25
N TYR A 122 -8.94 3.93 2.35
CA TYR A 122 -9.68 4.04 3.62
C TYR A 122 -10.25 2.67 4.03
N ARG A 123 -10.56 2.51 5.32
CA ARG A 123 -10.92 1.23 5.92
C ARG A 123 -12.08 0.52 5.22
N GLU A 124 -13.15 1.25 4.87
CA GLU A 124 -14.34 0.61 4.28
C GLU A 124 -14.06 -0.09 2.95
N VAL A 125 -13.31 0.53 2.03
CA VAL A 125 -12.94 -0.13 0.77
C VAL A 125 -11.90 -1.23 0.99
N THR A 126 -11.01 -1.06 1.95
CA THR A 126 -10.06 -2.11 2.34
C THR A 126 -10.80 -3.37 2.82
N ASP A 127 -11.83 -3.20 3.63
CA ASP A 127 -12.65 -4.31 4.13
C ASP A 127 -13.41 -5.02 2.99
N ILE A 128 -13.93 -4.26 2.01
CA ILE A 128 -14.52 -4.84 0.80
C ILE A 128 -13.50 -5.73 0.07
N ILE A 129 -12.28 -5.23 -0.15
CA ILE A 129 -11.21 -5.97 -0.83
C ILE A 129 -10.83 -7.22 -0.04
N LEU A 130 -10.57 -7.10 1.25
CA LEU A 130 -10.21 -8.23 2.11
C LEU A 130 -11.31 -9.30 2.09
N HIS A 131 -12.58 -8.88 2.19
CA HIS A 131 -13.73 -9.80 2.14
C HIS A 131 -13.83 -10.51 0.78
N ARG A 132 -13.66 -9.80 -0.32
CA ARG A 132 -13.69 -10.37 -1.67
C ARG A 132 -12.58 -11.39 -1.92
N LEU A 133 -11.42 -11.22 -1.25
CA LEU A 133 -10.29 -12.15 -1.28
C LEU A 133 -10.41 -13.28 -0.25
N GLY A 134 -11.34 -13.18 0.72
CA GLY A 134 -11.42 -14.08 1.87
C GLY A 134 -10.28 -13.90 2.87
N TRP A 135 -9.58 -12.76 2.83
CA TRP A 135 -8.46 -12.47 3.72
C TRP A 135 -8.89 -11.85 5.06
N ASP A 136 -10.16 -11.47 5.18
CA ASP A 136 -10.79 -11.04 6.44
C ASP A 136 -11.10 -12.22 7.37
N VAL A 137 -11.10 -13.45 6.86
CA VAL A 137 -11.35 -14.65 7.66
C VAL A 137 -10.24 -14.80 8.71
N HIS A 138 -10.66 -14.91 9.98
CA HIS A 138 -9.78 -14.97 11.15
C HIS A 138 -9.05 -13.67 11.52
N LEU A 139 -9.49 -12.50 11.01
CA LEU A 139 -9.15 -11.20 11.57
C LEU A 139 -10.10 -10.82 12.71
N ASP A 140 -9.59 -10.14 13.72
CA ASP A 140 -10.41 -9.53 14.78
C ASP A 140 -10.94 -8.14 14.38
N ALA A 141 -11.67 -7.49 15.27
CA ALA A 141 -12.23 -6.15 15.05
C ALA A 141 -11.16 -5.04 14.91
N GLN A 142 -9.91 -5.31 15.23
CA GLN A 142 -8.75 -4.46 15.02
C GLN A 142 -7.93 -4.89 13.81
N HIS A 143 -8.50 -5.74 12.94
CA HIS A 143 -7.89 -6.30 11.73
C HIS A 143 -6.56 -7.03 11.99
N ARG A 144 -6.44 -7.67 13.19
CA ARG A 144 -5.32 -8.53 13.56
C ARG A 144 -5.67 -9.99 13.33
N GLY A 145 -4.80 -10.67 12.60
CA GLY A 145 -4.96 -12.08 12.26
C GLY A 145 -4.50 -13.01 13.39
N ASN A 146 -5.23 -14.10 13.55
CA ASN A 146 -4.74 -15.23 14.35
C ASN A 146 -3.88 -16.16 13.48
N ARG A 147 -3.41 -17.30 14.05
CA ARG A 147 -2.54 -18.26 13.35
C ARG A 147 -3.13 -18.86 12.07
N HIS A 148 -4.44 -18.77 11.87
CA HIS A 148 -5.14 -19.32 10.71
C HIS A 148 -5.46 -18.25 9.65
N ALA A 149 -5.28 -16.97 9.97
CA ALA A 149 -5.50 -15.87 9.04
C ALA A 149 -4.49 -15.88 7.89
N VAL A 150 -4.87 -15.39 6.73
CA VAL A 150 -3.97 -15.23 5.58
C VAL A 150 -2.91 -14.17 5.86
N ILE A 151 -3.29 -13.09 6.53
CA ILE A 151 -2.43 -11.96 6.92
C ILE A 151 -2.46 -11.79 8.44
N ASP A 152 -1.44 -11.17 9.02
CA ASP A 152 -1.37 -10.94 10.46
C ASP A 152 -1.90 -9.56 10.88
N LEU A 153 -1.99 -8.60 9.94
CA LEU A 153 -2.48 -7.24 10.21
C LEU A 153 -2.88 -6.54 8.91
N SER A 154 -3.91 -5.69 8.97
CA SER A 154 -4.25 -4.72 7.91
C SER A 154 -4.42 -3.33 8.50
N ILE A 155 -3.77 -2.32 7.89
CA ILE A 155 -3.85 -0.91 8.29
C ILE A 155 -4.20 -0.06 7.07
N SER A 156 -5.24 0.74 7.19
CA SER A 156 -5.71 1.69 6.17
C SER A 156 -5.23 3.12 6.47
N SER A 157 -5.20 3.96 5.45
CA SER A 157 -4.66 5.32 5.55
C SER A 157 -5.43 6.25 6.49
N ASP A 158 -6.70 5.98 6.75
CA ASP A 158 -7.56 6.73 7.68
C ASP A 158 -7.48 6.25 9.14
N GLU A 159 -6.66 5.25 9.42
CA GLU A 159 -6.40 4.75 10.78
C GLU A 159 -5.13 5.37 11.41
N VAL A 160 -4.45 6.24 10.67
CA VAL A 160 -3.26 6.97 11.12
C VAL A 160 -3.44 8.46 10.91
N ALA A 161 -2.67 9.27 11.64
CA ALA A 161 -2.74 10.72 11.52
C ALA A 161 -2.30 11.24 10.14
N GLU A 162 -1.37 10.54 9.49
CA GLU A 162 -0.87 10.87 8.15
C GLU A 162 -0.55 9.58 7.38
N GLY A 163 -1.13 9.45 6.18
CA GLY A 163 -0.84 8.34 5.27
C GLY A 163 0.53 8.45 4.59
N ARG A 164 0.86 7.46 3.74
CA ARG A 164 2.10 7.48 2.96
C ARG A 164 2.27 8.80 2.18
N PRO A 165 3.47 9.32 2.08
CA PRO A 165 4.77 8.71 2.40
C PRO A 165 5.20 8.82 3.87
N ALA A 166 4.32 9.22 4.81
CA ALA A 166 4.63 9.17 6.23
C ALA A 166 4.83 7.70 6.69
N PRO A 167 5.70 7.45 7.68
CA PRO A 167 6.02 6.10 8.13
C PRO A 167 5.01 5.51 9.11
N LEU A 168 3.91 6.21 9.40
CA LEU A 168 3.06 5.93 10.57
C LEU A 168 2.38 4.56 10.51
N MET A 169 1.92 4.10 9.34
CA MET A 169 1.33 2.75 9.23
C MET A 169 2.37 1.65 9.50
N ILE A 170 3.61 1.83 9.03
CA ILE A 170 4.72 0.91 9.32
C ILE A 170 5.04 0.89 10.81
N GLN A 171 5.15 2.05 11.44
CA GLN A 171 5.41 2.19 12.87
C GLN A 171 4.28 1.58 13.70
N GLN A 172 3.02 1.76 13.29
CA GLN A 172 1.87 1.13 13.94
C GLN A 172 1.93 -0.41 13.82
N ALA A 173 2.29 -0.96 12.66
CA ALA A 173 2.47 -2.38 12.48
C ALA A 173 3.57 -2.93 13.40
N MET A 174 4.72 -2.24 13.47
CA MET A 174 5.81 -2.59 14.39
C MET A 174 5.34 -2.59 15.85
N GLN A 175 4.60 -1.56 16.26
CA GLN A 175 4.06 -1.46 17.61
C GLN A 175 3.11 -2.62 17.94
N VAL A 176 2.21 -2.99 17.02
CA VAL A 176 1.27 -4.10 17.19
C VAL A 176 2.01 -5.42 17.44
N PHE A 177 3.14 -5.64 16.77
CA PHE A 177 3.93 -6.87 16.92
C PHE A 177 5.05 -6.78 17.96
N GLY A 178 5.20 -5.64 18.65
CA GLY A 178 6.26 -5.43 19.63
C GLY A 178 7.67 -5.36 19.04
N ILE A 179 7.78 -5.02 17.74
CA ILE A 179 9.05 -4.87 17.03
C ILE A 179 9.57 -3.46 17.28
N THR A 180 10.73 -3.35 17.92
CA THR A 180 11.34 -2.05 18.28
C THR A 180 12.45 -1.63 17.33
N ASP A 181 13.05 -2.58 16.61
CA ASP A 181 14.12 -2.31 15.66
C ASP A 181 13.60 -2.37 14.21
N PRO A 182 13.54 -1.24 13.48
CA PRO A 182 13.06 -1.23 12.11
C PRO A 182 13.96 -2.01 11.13
N ARG A 183 15.19 -2.36 11.54
CA ARG A 183 16.08 -3.22 10.74
C ARG A 183 15.60 -4.68 10.69
N GLN A 184 14.59 -5.04 11.46
CA GLN A 184 13.90 -6.33 11.39
C GLN A 184 12.64 -6.30 10.50
N VAL A 185 12.44 -5.20 9.77
CA VAL A 185 11.27 -4.94 8.92
C VAL A 185 11.70 -4.67 7.50
N TRP A 186 11.03 -5.29 6.53
CA TRP A 186 11.09 -4.91 5.13
C TRP A 186 9.76 -4.33 4.69
N ASN A 187 9.80 -3.37 3.79
CA ASN A 187 8.62 -2.77 3.16
C ASN A 187 8.65 -3.04 1.65
N VAL A 188 7.51 -3.40 1.09
CA VAL A 188 7.34 -3.77 -0.32
C VAL A 188 6.12 -3.06 -0.88
N GLY A 189 6.28 -2.37 -1.98
CA GLY A 189 5.19 -1.70 -2.68
C GLY A 189 5.56 -1.38 -4.13
N ASP A 190 4.63 -0.85 -4.90
CA ASP A 190 4.80 -0.60 -6.33
C ASP A 190 4.76 0.90 -6.68
N THR A 191 4.76 1.77 -5.66
CA THR A 191 4.73 3.23 -5.86
C THR A 191 5.92 3.93 -5.18
N PRO A 192 6.28 5.16 -5.63
CA PRO A 192 7.25 6.00 -4.93
C PRO A 192 6.89 6.27 -3.47
N SER A 193 5.58 6.36 -3.15
CA SER A 193 5.10 6.56 -1.77
C SER A 193 5.42 5.40 -0.85
N ASP A 194 5.44 4.17 -1.38
CA ASP A 194 5.83 2.98 -0.62
C ASP A 194 7.31 3.01 -0.30
N LEU A 195 8.14 3.24 -1.33
CA LEU A 195 9.59 3.31 -1.17
C LEU A 195 9.98 4.34 -0.12
N GLU A 196 9.41 5.54 -0.21
CA GLU A 196 9.70 6.62 0.72
C GLU A 196 9.19 6.33 2.15
N SER A 197 8.01 5.70 2.29
CA SER A 197 7.46 5.32 3.60
C SER A 197 8.36 4.31 4.31
N GLY A 198 8.84 3.26 3.60
CA GLY A 198 9.76 2.27 4.15
C GLY A 198 11.10 2.90 4.56
N ARG A 199 11.65 3.78 3.72
CA ARG A 199 12.87 4.52 4.03
C ARG A 199 12.72 5.41 5.26
N ARG A 200 11.62 6.17 5.37
CA ARG A 200 11.34 7.04 6.53
C ARG A 200 11.09 6.25 7.81
N ALA A 201 10.56 5.05 7.71
CA ALA A 201 10.41 4.16 8.85
C ALA A 201 11.74 3.55 9.32
N GLY A 202 12.80 3.62 8.51
CA GLY A 202 14.10 3.01 8.79
C GLY A 202 14.12 1.49 8.55
N CYS A 203 13.23 0.97 7.72
CA CYS A 203 13.19 -0.45 7.35
C CYS A 203 14.56 -0.92 6.84
N ALA A 204 14.93 -2.17 7.13
CA ALA A 204 16.15 -2.76 6.61
C ALA A 204 16.19 -2.78 5.08
N ARG A 205 15.03 -2.96 4.45
CA ARG A 205 14.86 -2.82 3.00
C ARG A 205 13.52 -2.16 2.68
N SER A 206 13.53 -1.25 1.70
CA SER A 206 12.36 -0.70 1.04
C SER A 206 12.44 -1.09 -0.44
N LEU A 207 11.63 -2.06 -0.84
CA LEU A 207 11.69 -2.73 -2.13
C LEU A 207 10.54 -2.29 -3.04
N GLY A 208 10.85 -2.07 -4.33
CA GLY A 208 9.85 -1.74 -5.34
C GLY A 208 9.45 -2.92 -6.19
N LEU A 209 8.15 -3.15 -6.41
CA LEU A 209 7.64 -4.08 -7.43
C LEU A 209 7.38 -3.31 -8.72
N THR A 210 7.89 -3.86 -9.83
CA THR A 210 7.83 -3.21 -11.16
C THR A 210 6.77 -3.82 -12.09
N ASN A 211 5.97 -4.74 -11.57
CA ASN A 211 4.82 -5.33 -12.22
C ASN A 211 3.47 -4.82 -11.69
N GLY A 212 3.50 -3.77 -10.85
CA GLY A 212 2.33 -3.04 -10.37
C GLY A 212 2.02 -1.81 -11.23
N THR A 213 1.66 -0.70 -10.59
CA THR A 213 1.25 0.55 -11.27
C THR A 213 2.41 1.33 -11.87
N HIS A 214 3.63 1.19 -11.33
CA HIS A 214 4.83 1.88 -11.83
C HIS A 214 5.83 0.91 -12.46
N THR A 215 6.43 1.34 -13.57
CA THR A 215 7.51 0.59 -14.22
C THR A 215 8.83 0.73 -13.47
N ARG A 216 9.81 -0.10 -13.82
CA ARG A 216 11.17 -0.01 -13.28
C ARG A 216 11.80 1.37 -13.52
N GLU A 217 11.60 1.94 -14.70
CA GLU A 217 12.13 3.26 -15.09
C GLU A 217 11.50 4.38 -14.25
N GLN A 218 10.23 4.24 -13.88
CA GLN A 218 9.51 5.20 -13.05
C GLN A 218 9.92 5.11 -11.58
N LEU A 219 10.24 3.91 -11.06
CA LEU A 219 10.68 3.72 -9.67
C LEU A 219 12.18 3.96 -9.47
N ALA A 220 13.01 3.73 -10.47
CA ALA A 220 14.47 3.82 -10.36
C ALA A 220 15.01 5.17 -9.87
N PRO A 221 14.38 6.35 -10.15
CA PRO A 221 14.84 7.63 -9.61
C PRO A 221 14.66 7.78 -8.10
N TYR A 222 13.81 6.97 -7.47
CA TYR A 222 13.53 7.05 -6.04
C TYR A 222 14.49 6.15 -5.24
N PRO A 223 14.93 6.57 -4.04
CA PRO A 223 15.73 5.73 -3.17
C PRO A 223 15.03 4.40 -2.88
N ASN A 224 15.71 3.29 -3.17
CA ASN A 224 15.20 1.94 -2.96
C ASN A 224 16.35 0.97 -2.66
N ASP A 225 16.05 -0.16 -2.04
CA ASP A 225 16.99 -1.23 -1.73
C ASP A 225 16.90 -2.40 -2.72
N GLY A 226 16.13 -2.22 -3.79
CA GLY A 226 15.98 -3.16 -4.90
C GLY A 226 14.64 -2.99 -5.62
N LEU A 227 14.66 -3.22 -6.93
CA LEU A 227 13.48 -3.24 -7.79
C LEU A 227 13.30 -4.65 -8.30
N LEU A 228 12.16 -5.27 -7.98
CA LEU A 228 11.85 -6.67 -8.29
C LEU A 228 10.75 -6.72 -9.35
N GLY A 229 10.82 -7.69 -10.24
CA GLY A 229 9.82 -7.89 -11.29
C GLY A 229 8.56 -8.60 -10.81
N SER A 230 8.61 -9.26 -9.64
CA SER A 230 7.47 -10.04 -9.11
C SER A 230 7.65 -10.40 -7.63
N LEU A 231 6.57 -10.89 -7.01
CA LEU A 231 6.63 -11.48 -5.66
C LEU A 231 7.43 -12.79 -5.62
N ALA A 232 7.56 -13.50 -6.75
CA ALA A 232 8.43 -14.67 -6.85
C ALA A 232 9.92 -14.28 -6.74
N GLU A 233 10.33 -13.15 -7.34
CA GLU A 233 11.69 -12.62 -7.16
C GLU A 233 11.95 -12.21 -5.70
N LEU A 234 10.94 -11.66 -5.00
CA LEU A 234 11.04 -11.37 -3.58
C LEU A 234 11.28 -12.65 -2.76
N GLN A 235 10.57 -13.72 -3.07
CA GLN A 235 10.78 -15.00 -2.39
C GLN A 235 12.20 -15.55 -2.63
N LEU A 236 12.73 -15.42 -3.84
CA LEU A 236 14.12 -15.81 -4.14
C LEU A 236 15.13 -14.97 -3.35
N LEU A 237 14.88 -13.67 -3.22
CA LEU A 237 15.73 -12.77 -2.42
C LEU A 237 15.75 -13.18 -0.94
N LEU A 238 14.59 -13.52 -0.37
CA LEU A 238 14.46 -14.01 1.02
C LEU A 238 15.28 -15.28 1.22
N HIS A 239 15.18 -16.25 0.32
CA HIS A 239 15.99 -17.49 0.38
C HIS A 239 17.49 -17.20 0.35
N GLN A 240 17.92 -16.24 -0.48
CA GLN A 240 19.35 -15.89 -0.57
C GLN A 240 19.86 -15.26 0.72
N ASP A 241 19.07 -14.39 1.36
CA ASP A 241 19.42 -13.75 2.62
C ASP A 241 19.51 -14.78 3.77
N GLU A 242 18.59 -15.76 3.83
CA GLU A 242 18.65 -16.84 4.81
C GLU A 242 19.93 -17.71 4.66
N LEU A 243 20.28 -18.06 3.42
CA LEU A 243 21.50 -18.81 3.14
C LEU A 243 22.77 -18.03 3.48
N ALA A 244 22.77 -16.71 3.31
CA ALA A 244 23.89 -15.86 3.68
C ALA A 244 24.06 -15.80 5.21
N VAL A 245 22.98 -15.70 5.98
CA VAL A 245 23.01 -15.73 7.45
C VAL A 245 23.48 -17.08 7.96
N ALA A 246 22.99 -18.19 7.40
CA ALA A 246 23.38 -19.54 7.81
C ALA A 246 24.87 -19.87 7.55
N ARG A 247 25.52 -19.18 6.60
CA ARG A 247 26.97 -19.34 6.32
C ARG A 247 27.89 -18.55 7.21
N THR A 248 27.33 -17.60 7.99
CA THR A 248 28.09 -16.70 8.87
C THR A 248 28.06 -17.14 10.34
N LEU A 249 27.28 -18.16 10.66
CA LEU A 249 27.19 -18.83 11.96
C LEU A 249 28.01 -20.13 11.96
#